data_bdf7b63a2e493deff42f0e77ed5553fd
#
_entry.id   bdf7b63a2e493deff42f0e77ed5553fd
#
_cell.length_a   1.000
_cell.length_b   1.000
_cell.length_c   1.000
_cell.angle_alpha   90.00
_cell.angle_beta   90.00
_cell.angle_gamma   90.00
#
_symmetry.space_group_name_H-M   'P 1'
#
loop_
_entity.id
_entity.type
_entity.pdbx_description
1 polymer ?
#
loop_
_entity_poly.entity_id
_entity_poly.type
_entity_poly.pdbx_seq_one_letter_code
_entity_poly.pdbx_strand_id
1 'polypeptide(L)'
;MKVSLNWIKDYVKLPEDMDLTRLAYDLTMSTVEVEGAEDLAKRFEHMLVGVVTEVCPHPNADKLRICKTDIGGGDIREIVCGGTNLTAGMRVAVACPGALCRWHGEGEPVEIKESKLRGVKSYGMICAASEIGLGDLFPTDEEAHILDLSAFDVAAGTSIADALDLHDIILEIDNKSMTNRPDLWGHYGLAREIAALYGLPLSRFRPFPRDLPAGDLTVTVEDPERCPRYIGAELTGVCVKPSPFWMQSRLWRAGMRPINALVDITNYVMLATGQPTHAFDSDNIQGHIIVRRAKEGEKLLLLNGKDLSLSADD
;
A
#
# COMPACT_ATOMS: atom_id res chain seq x y z
N MET A 1 11.19 -0.25 8.41
CA MET A 1 10.65 -0.78 7.12
C MET A 1 9.52 -1.73 7.41
N LYS A 2 8.40 -1.62 6.68
CA LYS A 2 7.27 -2.57 6.80
C LYS A 2 7.45 -3.72 5.81
N VAL A 3 7.26 -4.95 6.28
CA VAL A 3 7.48 -6.18 5.51
C VAL A 3 6.26 -7.08 5.60
N SER A 4 5.70 -7.42 4.46
CA SER A 4 4.56 -8.32 4.32
C SER A 4 5.02 -9.77 4.34
N LEU A 5 4.50 -10.59 5.26
CA LEU A 5 4.79 -12.03 5.26
C LEU A 5 4.18 -12.74 4.05
N ASN A 6 3.04 -12.28 3.54
CA ASN A 6 2.48 -12.84 2.31
C ASN A 6 3.37 -12.58 1.09
N TRP A 7 4.07 -11.43 1.07
CA TRP A 7 5.07 -11.18 0.03
C TRP A 7 6.33 -12.05 0.21
N ILE A 8 6.77 -12.28 1.45
CA ILE A 8 7.85 -13.23 1.77
C ILE A 8 7.50 -14.65 1.28
N LYS A 9 6.23 -15.08 1.42
CA LYS A 9 5.76 -16.41 0.97
C LYS A 9 5.85 -16.64 -0.53
N ASP A 10 5.98 -15.61 -1.36
CA ASP A 10 6.27 -15.76 -2.79
C ASP A 10 7.65 -16.40 -3.03
N TYR A 11 8.58 -16.23 -2.07
CA TYR A 11 9.97 -16.66 -2.20
C TYR A 11 10.34 -17.84 -1.31
N VAL A 12 9.72 -17.98 -0.15
CA VAL A 12 9.97 -19.06 0.80
C VAL A 12 8.66 -19.62 1.33
N LYS A 13 8.53 -20.95 1.29
CA LYS A 13 7.33 -21.60 1.82
C LYS A 13 7.43 -21.71 3.33
N LEU A 14 6.79 -20.77 4.03
CA LEU A 14 6.71 -20.79 5.49
C LEU A 14 5.75 -21.90 5.96
N PRO A 15 6.03 -22.58 7.09
CA PRO A 15 5.08 -23.46 7.75
C PRO A 15 3.78 -22.72 8.11
N GLU A 16 2.63 -23.41 8.04
CA GLU A 16 1.34 -22.81 8.38
C GLU A 16 1.23 -22.47 9.86
N ASP A 17 1.90 -23.22 10.72
CA ASP A 17 1.97 -23.07 12.17
C ASP A 17 3.18 -22.25 12.64
N MET A 18 3.76 -21.44 11.76
CA MET A 18 4.90 -20.57 12.10
C MET A 18 4.57 -19.68 13.29
N ASP A 19 5.31 -19.84 14.38
CA ASP A 19 5.24 -18.94 15.53
C ASP A 19 5.86 -17.58 15.17
N LEU A 20 4.99 -16.57 15.02
CA LEU A 20 5.40 -15.21 14.64
C LEU A 20 6.29 -14.54 15.71
N THR A 21 6.05 -14.82 16.98
CA THR A 21 6.87 -14.31 18.08
C THR A 21 8.28 -14.89 18.00
N ARG A 22 8.36 -16.19 17.70
CA ARG A 22 9.64 -16.88 17.50
C ARG A 22 10.35 -16.37 16.26
N LEU A 23 9.63 -16.16 15.14
CA LEU A 23 10.20 -15.60 13.92
C LEU A 23 10.79 -14.21 14.15
N ALA A 24 10.05 -13.32 14.81
CA ALA A 24 10.51 -11.98 15.15
C ALA A 24 11.76 -12.01 16.06
N TYR A 25 11.77 -12.89 17.07
CA TYR A 25 12.90 -13.08 17.94
C TYR A 25 14.14 -13.60 17.18
N ASP A 26 13.98 -14.64 16.36
CA ASP A 26 15.10 -15.26 15.63
C ASP A 26 15.70 -14.28 14.61
N LEU A 27 14.87 -13.47 13.92
CA LEU A 27 15.34 -12.39 13.05
C LEU A 27 16.13 -11.33 13.84
N THR A 28 15.60 -10.90 14.99
CA THR A 28 16.26 -9.90 15.86
C THR A 28 17.61 -10.39 16.36
N MET A 29 17.69 -11.65 16.74
CA MET A 29 18.93 -12.21 17.29
C MET A 29 19.99 -12.56 16.25
N SER A 30 19.63 -12.62 14.97
CA SER A 30 20.54 -13.10 13.92
C SER A 30 20.80 -12.13 12.78
N THR A 31 19.85 -11.26 12.44
CA THR A 31 19.91 -10.51 11.18
C THR A 31 19.48 -9.05 11.32
N VAL A 32 18.22 -8.80 11.70
CA VAL A 32 17.59 -7.47 11.74
C VAL A 32 16.68 -7.34 12.94
N GLU A 33 16.63 -6.16 13.55
CA GLU A 33 15.75 -5.88 14.68
C GLU A 33 14.30 -5.76 14.21
N VAL A 34 13.42 -6.61 14.75
CA VAL A 34 11.97 -6.57 14.53
C VAL A 34 11.32 -5.83 15.70
N GLU A 35 10.85 -4.61 15.46
CA GLU A 35 10.22 -3.75 16.46
C GLU A 35 8.77 -4.13 16.75
N GLY A 36 8.08 -4.75 15.76
CA GLY A 36 6.69 -5.15 15.90
C GLY A 36 6.23 -6.12 14.83
N ALA A 37 5.10 -6.77 15.12
CA ALA A 37 4.38 -7.61 14.18
C ALA A 37 2.88 -7.32 14.32
N GLU A 38 2.24 -6.96 13.23
CA GLU A 38 0.82 -6.61 13.19
C GLU A 38 0.05 -7.59 12.31
N ASP A 39 -1.04 -8.14 12.86
CA ASP A 39 -2.08 -8.82 12.07
C ASP A 39 -2.97 -7.74 11.43
N LEU A 40 -2.76 -7.52 10.14
CA LEU A 40 -3.42 -6.44 9.41
C LEU A 40 -4.96 -6.60 9.39
N ALA A 41 -5.46 -7.83 9.34
CA ALA A 41 -6.90 -8.10 9.30
C ALA A 41 -7.62 -7.61 10.57
N LYS A 42 -6.92 -7.56 11.72
CA LYS A 42 -7.49 -7.07 12.98
C LYS A 42 -7.87 -5.59 12.96
N ARG A 43 -7.24 -4.79 12.09
CA ARG A 43 -7.67 -3.39 11.92
C ARG A 43 -9.12 -3.27 11.44
N PHE A 44 -9.61 -4.29 10.73
CA PHE A 44 -10.90 -4.31 10.07
C PHE A 44 -11.92 -5.20 10.78
N GLU A 45 -11.65 -5.56 12.05
CA GLU A 45 -12.62 -6.28 12.87
C GLU A 45 -13.92 -5.49 12.98
N HIS A 46 -15.08 -6.17 12.86
CA HIS A 46 -16.42 -5.57 12.83
C HIS A 46 -16.66 -4.61 11.65
N MET A 47 -15.87 -4.69 10.57
CA MET A 47 -16.10 -3.93 9.35
C MET A 47 -16.49 -4.86 8.20
N LEU A 48 -17.63 -4.54 7.56
CA LEU A 48 -18.24 -5.36 6.52
C LEU A 48 -18.48 -4.54 5.26
N VAL A 49 -18.58 -5.23 4.13
CA VAL A 49 -19.14 -4.65 2.91
C VAL A 49 -20.65 -4.58 3.07
N GLY A 50 -21.21 -3.38 2.97
CA GLY A 50 -22.65 -3.16 2.91
C GLY A 50 -23.09 -2.78 1.49
N VAL A 51 -24.33 -3.10 1.14
CA VAL A 51 -24.96 -2.61 -0.10
C VAL A 51 -26.05 -1.62 0.26
N VAL A 52 -25.91 -0.38 -0.17
CA VAL A 52 -26.90 0.68 0.05
C VAL A 52 -28.12 0.37 -0.80
N THR A 53 -29.26 0.06 -0.18
CA THR A 53 -30.51 -0.25 -0.90
C THR A 53 -31.37 0.98 -1.13
N GLU A 54 -31.31 1.95 -0.22
CA GLU A 54 -32.11 3.19 -0.30
C GLU A 54 -31.36 4.33 0.38
N VAL A 55 -31.47 5.54 -0.18
CA VAL A 55 -30.92 6.78 0.38
C VAL A 55 -32.03 7.80 0.52
N CYS A 56 -32.34 8.22 1.74
CA CYS A 56 -33.37 9.20 2.08
C CYS A 56 -32.77 10.46 2.72
N PRO A 57 -33.35 11.66 2.49
CA PRO A 57 -32.98 12.84 3.25
C PRO A 57 -33.21 12.66 4.75
N HIS A 58 -32.33 13.23 5.57
CA HIS A 58 -32.54 13.23 7.01
C HIS A 58 -33.55 14.31 7.42
N PRO A 59 -34.58 14.01 8.27
CA PRO A 59 -35.66 14.94 8.58
C PRO A 59 -35.21 16.20 9.32
N ASN A 60 -34.10 16.15 10.04
CA ASN A 60 -33.63 17.22 10.92
C ASN A 60 -32.21 17.71 10.59
N ALA A 61 -31.67 17.39 9.39
CA ALA A 61 -30.30 17.81 9.03
C ALA A 61 -30.08 17.76 7.50
N ASP A 62 -29.83 18.91 6.89
CA ASP A 62 -29.72 19.05 5.43
C ASP A 62 -28.55 18.28 4.81
N LYS A 63 -27.44 18.18 5.54
CA LYS A 63 -26.21 17.49 5.08
C LYS A 63 -26.17 15.99 5.37
N LEU A 64 -27.17 15.46 6.11
CA LEU A 64 -27.21 14.04 6.44
C LEU A 64 -28.22 13.28 5.57
N ARG A 65 -27.93 12.00 5.40
CA ARG A 65 -28.81 11.03 4.72
C ARG A 65 -29.07 9.86 5.64
N ILE A 66 -30.22 9.23 5.50
CA ILE A 66 -30.55 7.93 6.10
C ILE A 66 -30.36 6.89 5.00
N CYS A 67 -29.41 6.00 5.19
CA CYS A 67 -29.09 4.93 4.26
C CYS A 67 -29.63 3.61 4.81
N LYS A 68 -30.53 2.95 4.07
CA LYS A 68 -30.85 1.55 4.31
C LYS A 68 -29.77 0.71 3.64
N THR A 69 -29.05 -0.06 4.44
CA THR A 69 -27.88 -0.79 3.98
C THR A 69 -28.02 -2.25 4.36
N ASP A 70 -27.96 -3.12 3.35
CA ASP A 70 -27.86 -4.57 3.56
C ASP A 70 -26.43 -4.88 4.00
N ILE A 71 -26.27 -5.43 5.21
CA ILE A 71 -24.98 -5.81 5.78
C ILE A 71 -24.72 -7.32 5.70
N GLY A 72 -25.51 -8.03 4.90
CA GLY A 72 -25.39 -9.45 4.62
C GLY A 72 -26.61 -10.26 5.03
N GLY A 73 -26.93 -11.26 4.22
CA GLY A 73 -28.06 -12.16 4.49
C GLY A 73 -29.44 -11.49 4.45
N GLY A 74 -29.57 -10.29 3.87
CA GLY A 74 -30.80 -9.51 3.87
C GLY A 74 -31.04 -8.73 5.18
N ASP A 75 -30.05 -8.62 6.05
CA ASP A 75 -30.10 -7.80 7.27
C ASP A 75 -29.91 -6.33 6.89
N ILE A 76 -31.03 -5.62 6.73
CA ILE A 76 -31.06 -4.21 6.36
C ILE A 76 -31.00 -3.33 7.60
N ARG A 77 -29.99 -2.49 7.69
CA ARG A 77 -29.78 -1.54 8.79
C ARG A 77 -29.91 -0.11 8.33
N GLU A 78 -30.48 0.72 9.19
CA GLU A 78 -30.51 2.18 8.97
C GLU A 78 -29.22 2.80 9.52
N ILE A 79 -28.48 3.51 8.65
CA ILE A 79 -27.24 4.19 9.01
C ILE A 79 -27.36 5.64 8.56
N VAL A 80 -27.12 6.56 9.48
CA VAL A 80 -27.06 8.00 9.18
C VAL A 80 -25.66 8.34 8.71
N CYS A 81 -25.54 8.96 7.53
CA CYS A 81 -24.28 9.27 6.91
C CYS A 81 -24.28 10.68 6.31
N GLY A 82 -23.14 11.37 6.38
CA GLY A 82 -22.90 12.68 5.76
C GLY A 82 -22.22 12.59 4.39
N GLY A 83 -22.06 11.40 3.84
CA GLY A 83 -21.37 11.18 2.57
C GLY A 83 -22.03 11.88 1.39
N THR A 84 -21.22 12.45 0.50
CA THR A 84 -21.67 13.24 -0.66
C THR A 84 -21.96 12.37 -1.89
N ASN A 85 -21.29 11.21 -2.01
CA ASN A 85 -21.37 10.31 -3.17
C ASN A 85 -22.33 9.11 -2.99
N LEU A 86 -23.15 9.10 -1.97
CA LEU A 86 -24.03 7.97 -1.65
C LEU A 86 -25.16 7.79 -2.67
N THR A 87 -25.26 6.59 -3.23
CA THR A 87 -26.33 6.18 -4.17
C THR A 87 -26.83 4.78 -3.85
N ALA A 88 -28.09 4.50 -4.21
CA ALA A 88 -28.64 3.15 -4.12
C ALA A 88 -27.90 2.20 -5.06
N GLY A 89 -27.59 0.98 -4.60
CA GLY A 89 -26.77 -0.01 -5.28
C GLY A 89 -25.28 0.06 -4.98
N MET A 90 -24.80 1.13 -4.35
CA MET A 90 -23.39 1.32 -4.01
C MET A 90 -22.94 0.30 -2.95
N ARG A 91 -21.76 -0.31 -3.16
CA ARG A 91 -21.08 -1.10 -2.12
C ARG A 91 -20.19 -0.18 -1.30
N VAL A 92 -20.30 -0.25 0.01
CA VAL A 92 -19.64 0.64 0.97
C VAL A 92 -18.98 -0.14 2.08
N ALA A 93 -17.98 0.45 2.73
CA ALA A 93 -17.44 -0.09 3.98
C ALA A 93 -18.36 0.35 5.14
N VAL A 94 -18.86 -0.62 5.88
CA VAL A 94 -19.70 -0.40 7.07
C VAL A 94 -18.93 -0.81 8.32
N ALA A 95 -18.65 0.16 9.19
CA ALA A 95 -18.20 -0.09 10.55
C ALA A 95 -19.41 -0.41 11.43
N CYS A 96 -19.53 -1.66 11.84
CA CYS A 96 -20.54 -2.13 12.78
C CYS A 96 -20.18 -1.74 14.22
N PRO A 97 -21.11 -1.85 15.19
CA PRO A 97 -20.78 -1.67 16.59
C PRO A 97 -19.62 -2.57 17.04
N GLY A 98 -18.62 -1.97 17.71
CA GLY A 98 -17.36 -2.61 18.08
C GLY A 98 -16.18 -2.33 17.14
N ALA A 99 -16.41 -1.85 15.91
CA ALA A 99 -15.35 -1.43 15.01
C ALA A 99 -14.60 -0.20 15.54
N LEU A 100 -13.32 -0.09 15.22
CA LEU A 100 -12.48 1.06 15.57
C LEU A 100 -12.23 1.94 14.34
N CYS A 101 -12.69 3.18 14.36
CA CYS A 101 -12.51 4.14 13.29
C CYS A 101 -11.81 5.40 13.78
N ARG A 102 -11.06 6.09 12.89
CA ARG A 102 -10.51 7.40 13.16
C ARG A 102 -11.37 8.48 12.54
N TRP A 103 -11.81 9.44 13.35
CA TRP A 103 -12.64 10.53 12.85
C TRP A 103 -11.87 11.37 11.82
N HIS A 104 -12.39 11.47 10.60
CA HIS A 104 -11.71 12.10 9.46
C HIS A 104 -10.31 11.52 9.14
N GLY A 105 -10.01 10.31 9.62
CA GLY A 105 -8.70 9.66 9.41
C GLY A 105 -7.60 10.11 10.38
N GLU A 106 -7.92 10.94 11.36
CA GLU A 106 -6.97 11.53 12.32
C GLU A 106 -7.30 11.14 13.76
N GLY A 107 -6.31 11.33 14.64
CA GLY A 107 -6.46 11.13 16.08
C GLY A 107 -6.50 9.67 16.51
N GLU A 108 -6.89 9.43 17.75
CA GLU A 108 -7.03 8.09 18.32
C GLU A 108 -8.26 7.37 17.76
N PRO A 109 -8.19 6.04 17.58
CA PRO A 109 -9.34 5.26 17.16
C PRO A 109 -10.49 5.34 18.16
N VAL A 110 -11.70 5.50 17.64
CA VAL A 110 -12.93 5.54 18.44
C VAL A 110 -13.77 4.32 18.12
N GLU A 111 -14.28 3.65 19.16
CA GLU A 111 -15.20 2.52 19.03
C GLU A 111 -16.55 2.99 18.50
N ILE A 112 -17.00 2.41 17.40
CA ILE A 112 -18.32 2.65 16.83
C ILE A 112 -19.38 1.97 17.67
N LYS A 113 -20.47 2.71 17.97
CA LYS A 113 -21.62 2.23 18.72
C LYS A 113 -22.91 2.63 18.03
N GLU A 114 -23.97 1.87 18.28
CA GLU A 114 -25.30 2.36 17.92
C GLU A 114 -25.53 3.74 18.57
N SER A 115 -25.98 4.68 17.79
CA SER A 115 -26.11 6.06 18.23
C SER A 115 -27.40 6.70 17.74
N LYS A 116 -27.76 7.84 18.29
CA LYS A 116 -28.89 8.63 17.82
C LYS A 116 -28.38 9.98 17.29
N LEU A 117 -28.39 10.14 15.97
CA LEU A 117 -27.93 11.35 15.30
C LEU A 117 -29.12 12.23 14.92
N ARG A 118 -29.19 13.44 15.48
CA ARG A 118 -30.29 14.41 15.24
C ARG A 118 -31.69 13.79 15.34
N GLY A 119 -31.87 12.80 16.24
CA GLY A 119 -33.17 12.17 16.49
C GLY A 119 -33.40 10.83 15.76
N VAL A 120 -32.57 10.45 14.79
CA VAL A 120 -32.63 9.18 14.04
C VAL A 120 -31.61 8.21 14.60
N LYS A 121 -31.97 6.94 14.77
CA LYS A 121 -31.06 5.86 15.15
C LYS A 121 -30.12 5.55 13.99
N SER A 122 -28.84 5.36 14.27
CA SER A 122 -27.84 4.85 13.36
C SER A 122 -27.22 3.58 13.94
N TYR A 123 -27.27 2.49 13.19
CA TYR A 123 -26.72 1.20 13.61
C TYR A 123 -25.20 1.21 13.75
N GLY A 124 -24.53 1.89 12.83
CA GLY A 124 -23.07 1.97 12.73
C GLY A 124 -22.67 3.17 11.90
N MET A 125 -21.58 3.06 11.15
CA MET A 125 -21.06 4.12 10.30
C MET A 125 -20.72 3.59 8.91
N ILE A 126 -21.13 4.30 7.85
CA ILE A 126 -20.60 4.13 6.49
C ILE A 126 -19.34 4.99 6.42
N CYS A 127 -18.21 4.39 6.05
CA CYS A 127 -16.89 4.97 6.25
C CYS A 127 -16.28 5.58 4.99
N ALA A 128 -15.59 6.69 5.16
CA ALA A 128 -14.57 7.13 4.21
C ALA A 128 -13.32 6.23 4.32
N ALA A 129 -12.52 6.17 3.24
CA ALA A 129 -11.31 5.37 3.23
C ALA A 129 -10.31 5.76 4.32
N SER A 130 -10.15 7.06 4.57
CA SER A 130 -9.27 7.60 5.61
C SER A 130 -9.67 7.16 7.02
N GLU A 131 -10.97 7.06 7.31
CA GLU A 131 -11.50 6.73 8.63
C GLU A 131 -11.18 5.29 9.08
N ILE A 132 -10.93 4.40 8.11
CA ILE A 132 -10.55 3.00 8.34
C ILE A 132 -9.09 2.69 7.96
N GLY A 133 -8.27 3.76 7.74
CA GLY A 133 -6.84 3.62 7.45
C GLY A 133 -6.50 3.19 6.03
N LEU A 134 -7.45 3.29 5.09
CA LEU A 134 -7.28 2.96 3.67
C LEU A 134 -7.12 4.20 2.76
N GLY A 135 -6.94 5.41 3.34
CA GLY A 135 -6.87 6.65 2.57
C GLY A 135 -5.75 6.69 1.54
N ASP A 136 -4.58 6.11 1.84
CA ASP A 136 -3.48 6.03 0.86
C ASP A 136 -3.75 5.03 -0.27
N LEU A 137 -4.56 4.00 -0.01
CA LEU A 137 -4.94 2.98 -1.01
C LEU A 137 -6.10 3.47 -1.89
N PHE A 138 -7.01 4.26 -1.33
CA PHE A 138 -8.16 4.86 -2.01
C PHE A 138 -8.15 6.38 -1.79
N PRO A 139 -7.21 7.10 -2.41
CA PRO A 139 -7.09 8.55 -2.23
C PRO A 139 -8.27 9.28 -2.85
N THR A 140 -8.75 10.32 -2.17
CA THR A 140 -9.74 11.26 -2.69
C THR A 140 -9.44 12.65 -2.17
N ASP A 141 -9.65 13.67 -2.99
CA ASP A 141 -9.56 15.07 -2.62
C ASP A 141 -10.95 15.66 -2.30
N GLU A 142 -12.01 14.85 -2.42
CA GLU A 142 -13.38 15.27 -2.16
C GLU A 142 -13.73 15.15 -0.67
N GLU A 143 -14.23 16.24 -0.10
CA GLU A 143 -14.69 16.27 1.29
C GLU A 143 -15.91 15.33 1.49
N ALA A 144 -15.90 14.59 2.59
CA ALA A 144 -16.96 13.64 2.97
C ALA A 144 -17.26 12.54 1.91
N HIS A 145 -16.26 12.17 1.11
CA HIS A 145 -16.38 11.10 0.12
C HIS A 145 -16.31 9.73 0.80
N ILE A 146 -17.33 8.90 0.62
CA ILE A 146 -17.42 7.55 1.16
C ILE A 146 -16.64 6.59 0.27
N LEU A 147 -15.97 5.60 0.88
CA LEU A 147 -15.28 4.54 0.15
C LEU A 147 -16.26 3.73 -0.70
N ASP A 148 -16.12 3.84 -2.02
CA ASP A 148 -16.89 3.07 -2.99
C ASP A 148 -16.16 1.76 -3.33
N LEU A 149 -16.78 0.65 -2.94
CA LEU A 149 -16.30 -0.71 -3.21
C LEU A 149 -17.05 -1.37 -4.38
N SER A 150 -17.83 -0.62 -5.16
CA SER A 150 -18.65 -1.19 -6.24
C SER A 150 -17.85 -1.83 -7.37
N ALA A 151 -16.56 -1.47 -7.51
CA ALA A 151 -15.64 -2.10 -8.44
C ALA A 151 -15.22 -3.53 -8.02
N PHE A 152 -15.46 -3.92 -6.76
CA PHE A 152 -15.16 -5.25 -6.24
C PHE A 152 -16.44 -6.10 -6.29
N ASP A 153 -16.32 -7.28 -6.91
CA ASP A 153 -17.45 -8.23 -6.99
C ASP A 153 -17.53 -9.07 -5.71
N VAL A 154 -18.00 -8.43 -4.65
CA VAL A 154 -18.12 -9.02 -3.30
C VAL A 154 -19.54 -8.89 -2.77
N ALA A 155 -19.99 -9.87 -2.02
CA ALA A 155 -21.33 -9.89 -1.43
C ALA A 155 -21.44 -8.96 -0.22
N ALA A 156 -22.65 -8.46 0.06
CA ALA A 156 -22.95 -7.83 1.35
C ALA A 156 -22.65 -8.79 2.52
N GLY A 157 -22.09 -8.26 3.59
CA GLY A 157 -21.69 -9.05 4.76
C GLY A 157 -20.29 -9.66 4.68
N THR A 158 -19.60 -9.57 3.53
CA THR A 158 -18.18 -9.95 3.44
C THR A 158 -17.36 -9.01 4.31
N SER A 159 -16.41 -9.52 5.10
CA SER A 159 -15.50 -8.66 5.86
C SER A 159 -14.66 -7.78 4.94
N ILE A 160 -14.29 -6.58 5.38
CA ILE A 160 -13.41 -5.71 4.61
C ILE A 160 -12.05 -6.39 4.37
N ALA A 161 -11.56 -7.16 5.35
CA ALA A 161 -10.32 -7.91 5.23
C ALA A 161 -10.39 -8.97 4.11
N ASP A 162 -11.50 -9.69 3.99
CA ASP A 162 -11.72 -10.66 2.90
C ASP A 162 -11.93 -9.96 1.55
N ALA A 163 -12.76 -8.92 1.54
CA ALA A 163 -13.13 -8.20 0.32
C ALA A 163 -11.92 -7.57 -0.40
N LEU A 164 -10.93 -7.13 0.35
CA LEU A 164 -9.72 -6.46 -0.15
C LEU A 164 -8.46 -7.33 -0.02
N ASP A 165 -8.61 -8.62 0.33
CA ASP A 165 -7.50 -9.57 0.55
C ASP A 165 -6.42 -9.01 1.50
N LEU A 166 -6.84 -8.55 2.70
CA LEU A 166 -5.97 -7.90 3.68
C LEU A 166 -5.51 -8.83 4.82
N HIS A 167 -5.65 -10.14 4.67
CA HIS A 167 -5.11 -11.13 5.60
C HIS A 167 -3.61 -11.25 5.44
N ASP A 168 -2.85 -10.51 6.25
CA ASP A 168 -1.40 -10.46 6.20
C ASP A 168 -0.82 -10.14 7.59
N ILE A 169 0.41 -10.56 7.81
CA ILE A 169 1.20 -10.13 8.96
C ILE A 169 2.25 -9.14 8.47
N ILE A 170 2.26 -7.97 9.04
CA ILE A 170 3.23 -6.92 8.72
C ILE A 170 4.28 -6.86 9.83
N LEU A 171 5.52 -7.17 9.49
CA LEU A 171 6.66 -6.97 10.39
C LEU A 171 7.16 -5.53 10.25
N GLU A 172 7.45 -4.90 11.37
CA GLU A 172 8.13 -3.61 11.41
C GLU A 172 9.60 -3.83 11.75
N ILE A 173 10.50 -3.49 10.82
CA ILE A 173 11.93 -3.71 10.94
C ILE A 173 12.63 -2.38 11.11
N ASP A 174 13.52 -2.27 12.12
CA ASP A 174 14.37 -1.10 12.32
C ASP A 174 15.38 -0.96 11.18
N ASN A 175 15.30 0.19 10.49
CA ASN A 175 16.15 0.48 9.34
C ASN A 175 17.64 0.58 9.70
N LYS A 176 17.97 0.94 10.94
CA LYS A 176 19.35 1.08 11.40
C LYS A 176 20.07 -0.27 11.48
N SER A 177 19.33 -1.34 11.77
CA SER A 177 19.87 -2.68 11.90
C SER A 177 20.35 -3.31 10.59
N MET A 178 20.00 -2.73 9.42
CA MET A 178 20.30 -3.27 8.09
C MET A 178 21.06 -2.33 7.17
N THR A 179 21.67 -1.26 7.71
CA THR A 179 22.40 -0.26 6.89
C THR A 179 23.59 -0.83 6.13
N ASN A 180 24.21 -1.90 6.61
CA ASN A 180 25.31 -2.62 5.97
C ASN A 180 24.86 -3.76 5.04
N ARG A 181 23.55 -3.99 4.92
CA ARG A 181 22.93 -5.09 4.18
C ARG A 181 21.91 -4.55 3.17
N PRO A 182 22.36 -4.02 2.02
CA PRO A 182 21.46 -3.44 1.00
C PRO A 182 20.43 -4.45 0.46
N ASP A 183 20.74 -5.74 0.50
CA ASP A 183 19.83 -6.82 0.10
C ASP A 183 18.59 -6.95 1.00
N LEU A 184 18.69 -6.55 2.28
CA LEU A 184 17.59 -6.65 3.24
C LEU A 184 16.54 -5.52 3.09
N TRP A 185 16.81 -4.52 2.25
CA TRP A 185 15.83 -3.50 1.91
C TRP A 185 14.73 -4.00 0.95
N GLY A 186 14.74 -5.30 0.64
CA GLY A 186 13.73 -5.96 -0.17
C GLY A 186 13.25 -7.27 0.45
N HIS A 187 12.00 -7.63 0.13
CA HIS A 187 11.36 -8.85 0.63
C HIS A 187 12.13 -10.12 0.27
N TYR A 188 12.78 -10.14 -0.90
CA TYR A 188 13.60 -11.30 -1.30
C TYR A 188 14.82 -11.52 -0.42
N GLY A 189 15.51 -10.45 -0.01
CA GLY A 189 16.64 -10.55 0.90
C GLY A 189 16.23 -11.09 2.26
N LEU A 190 15.12 -10.60 2.81
CA LEU A 190 14.55 -11.10 4.07
C LEU A 190 14.06 -12.56 3.93
N ALA A 191 13.42 -12.91 2.82
CA ALA A 191 13.02 -14.28 2.55
C ALA A 191 14.23 -15.22 2.53
N ARG A 192 15.37 -14.76 2.01
CA ARG A 192 16.64 -15.50 1.99
C ARG A 192 17.20 -15.73 3.39
N GLU A 193 17.15 -14.73 4.28
CA GLU A 193 17.52 -14.88 5.68
C GLU A 193 16.61 -15.88 6.40
N ILE A 194 15.29 -15.74 6.24
CA ILE A 194 14.33 -16.66 6.84
C ILE A 194 14.56 -18.09 6.31
N ALA A 195 14.78 -18.25 5.01
CA ALA A 195 15.10 -19.54 4.43
C ALA A 195 16.36 -20.17 5.05
N ALA A 196 17.40 -19.36 5.26
CA ALA A 196 18.64 -19.82 5.89
C ALA A 196 18.45 -20.19 7.36
N LEU A 197 17.74 -19.36 8.14
CA LEU A 197 17.48 -19.60 9.57
C LEU A 197 16.71 -20.90 9.84
N TYR A 198 15.73 -21.20 8.98
CA TYR A 198 14.84 -22.35 9.17
C TYR A 198 15.16 -23.54 8.25
N GLY A 199 16.22 -23.46 7.45
CA GLY A 199 16.59 -24.52 6.51
C GLY A 199 15.55 -24.78 5.41
N LEU A 200 14.81 -23.73 5.00
CA LEU A 200 13.72 -23.82 4.03
C LEU A 200 14.22 -23.59 2.60
N PRO A 201 13.59 -24.23 1.60
CA PRO A 201 13.92 -23.97 0.21
C PRO A 201 13.52 -22.56 -0.21
N LEU A 202 14.43 -21.85 -0.90
CA LEU A 202 14.22 -20.51 -1.45
C LEU A 202 13.89 -20.61 -2.95
N SER A 203 12.80 -19.98 -3.37
CA SER A 203 12.45 -19.78 -4.78
C SER A 203 13.37 -18.71 -5.39
N ARG A 204 14.04 -19.06 -6.51
CA ARG A 204 14.91 -18.09 -7.19
C ARG A 204 14.12 -17.18 -8.10
N PHE A 205 14.57 -15.94 -8.26
CA PHE A 205 14.08 -15.10 -9.35
C PHE A 205 14.33 -15.79 -10.68
N ARG A 206 13.32 -15.80 -11.55
CA ARG A 206 13.50 -16.24 -12.93
C ARG A 206 14.19 -15.12 -13.69
N PRO A 207 15.34 -15.37 -14.33
CA PRO A 207 15.97 -14.36 -15.13
C PRO A 207 15.05 -13.97 -16.30
N PHE A 208 14.97 -12.67 -16.57
CA PHE A 208 14.32 -12.18 -17.79
C PHE A 208 15.16 -12.63 -19.01
N PRO A 209 14.57 -12.94 -20.17
CA PRO A 209 15.32 -13.22 -21.38
C PRO A 209 16.30 -12.09 -21.68
N ARG A 210 17.58 -12.44 -21.96
CA ARG A 210 18.65 -11.45 -22.14
C ARG A 210 18.73 -10.88 -23.56
N ASP A 211 17.97 -11.44 -24.49
CA ASP A 211 17.99 -11.06 -25.91
C ASP A 211 17.06 -9.86 -26.17
N LEU A 212 17.34 -8.76 -25.49
CA LEU A 212 16.70 -7.49 -25.81
C LEU A 212 17.46 -6.83 -26.96
N PRO A 213 16.77 -6.28 -27.97
CA PRO A 213 17.42 -5.53 -29.03
C PRO A 213 18.16 -4.33 -28.43
N ALA A 214 19.29 -3.98 -29.04
CA ALA A 214 19.97 -2.75 -28.71
C ALA A 214 19.08 -1.58 -29.09
N GLY A 215 18.88 -0.62 -28.17
CA GLY A 215 18.16 0.63 -28.42
C GLY A 215 19.13 1.78 -28.73
N ASP A 216 18.57 2.93 -29.05
CA ASP A 216 19.32 4.15 -29.34
C ASP A 216 19.73 4.92 -28.08
N LEU A 217 19.20 4.55 -26.91
CA LEU A 217 19.53 5.18 -25.64
C LEU A 217 20.97 4.92 -25.24
N THR A 218 21.75 5.99 -25.11
CA THR A 218 23.15 5.94 -24.67
C THR A 218 23.21 6.19 -23.15
N VAL A 219 24.02 5.40 -22.45
CA VAL A 219 24.32 5.58 -21.02
C VAL A 219 25.84 5.70 -20.84
N THR A 220 26.27 6.77 -20.18
CA THR A 220 27.68 6.98 -19.80
C THR A 220 27.79 7.06 -18.28
N VAL A 221 28.76 6.33 -17.73
CA VAL A 221 29.11 6.42 -16.29
C VAL A 221 30.47 7.10 -16.20
N GLU A 222 30.52 8.33 -15.66
CA GLU A 222 31.74 9.13 -15.51
C GLU A 222 32.50 8.78 -14.21
N ASP A 223 31.82 8.20 -13.19
CA ASP A 223 32.46 7.76 -11.96
C ASP A 223 32.22 6.24 -11.74
N PRO A 224 33.01 5.38 -12.41
CA PRO A 224 32.85 3.93 -12.34
C PRO A 224 33.23 3.34 -10.97
N GLU A 225 33.96 4.06 -10.12
CA GLU A 225 34.27 3.60 -8.76
C GLU A 225 33.05 3.61 -7.87
N ARG A 226 32.20 4.64 -7.98
CA ARG A 226 30.96 4.77 -7.20
C ARG A 226 29.76 4.14 -7.87
N CYS A 227 29.70 4.15 -9.19
CA CYS A 227 28.66 3.50 -9.99
C CYS A 227 29.29 2.53 -11.00
N PRO A 228 29.61 1.29 -10.59
CA PRO A 228 30.29 0.34 -11.48
C PRO A 228 29.43 -0.12 -12.66
N ARG A 229 28.11 0.05 -12.58
CA ARG A 229 27.17 -0.38 -13.63
C ARG A 229 25.87 0.39 -13.55
N TYR A 230 25.43 0.91 -14.71
CA TYR A 230 24.10 1.48 -14.90
C TYR A 230 23.48 0.94 -16.18
N ILE A 231 22.22 0.52 -16.15
CA ILE A 231 21.51 -0.06 -17.30
C ILE A 231 20.31 0.83 -17.59
N GLY A 232 20.26 1.33 -18.84
CA GLY A 232 19.08 1.98 -19.41
C GLY A 232 18.31 1.00 -20.29
N ALA A 233 16.98 1.09 -20.25
CA ALA A 233 16.09 0.38 -21.16
C ALA A 233 14.98 1.33 -21.60
N GLU A 234 14.74 1.37 -22.91
CA GLU A 234 13.64 2.15 -23.48
C GLU A 234 12.41 1.26 -23.68
N LEU A 235 11.26 1.76 -23.24
CA LEU A 235 9.97 1.09 -23.37
C LEU A 235 9.04 1.98 -24.18
N THR A 236 8.44 1.43 -25.23
CA THR A 236 7.48 2.14 -26.08
C THR A 236 6.05 1.63 -25.87
N GLY A 237 5.04 2.41 -26.25
CA GLY A 237 3.64 2.04 -26.11
C GLY A 237 3.14 2.02 -24.66
N VAL A 238 3.81 2.74 -23.78
CA VAL A 238 3.47 2.81 -22.36
C VAL A 238 2.35 3.84 -22.15
N CYS A 239 1.35 3.48 -21.34
CA CYS A 239 0.27 4.37 -20.94
C CYS A 239 0.28 4.59 -19.43
N VAL A 240 0.16 5.83 -18.97
CA VAL A 240 -0.04 6.15 -17.56
C VAL A 240 -1.46 5.74 -17.15
N LYS A 241 -1.57 4.79 -16.25
CA LYS A 241 -2.84 4.27 -15.70
C LYS A 241 -2.61 3.77 -14.27
N PRO A 242 -3.67 3.58 -13.47
CA PRO A 242 -3.52 2.91 -12.17
C PRO A 242 -2.89 1.51 -12.33
N SER A 243 -2.05 1.12 -11.39
CA SER A 243 -1.54 -0.25 -11.31
C SER A 243 -2.67 -1.22 -10.91
N PRO A 244 -2.53 -2.53 -11.17
CA PRO A 244 -3.50 -3.51 -10.69
C PRO A 244 -3.65 -3.47 -9.18
N PHE A 245 -4.87 -3.69 -8.67
CA PHE A 245 -5.17 -3.57 -7.24
C PHE A 245 -4.25 -4.42 -6.34
N TRP A 246 -3.91 -5.63 -6.76
CA TRP A 246 -2.98 -6.49 -6.01
C TRP A 246 -1.61 -5.84 -5.79
N MET A 247 -1.11 -5.07 -6.77
CA MET A 247 0.16 -4.34 -6.66
C MET A 247 0.00 -3.13 -5.74
N GLN A 248 -1.08 -2.37 -5.90
CA GLN A 248 -1.40 -1.24 -5.00
C GLN A 248 -1.49 -1.69 -3.55
N SER A 249 -2.22 -2.79 -3.28
CA SER A 249 -2.36 -3.36 -1.95
C SER A 249 -1.02 -3.80 -1.35
N ARG A 250 -0.13 -4.44 -2.13
CA ARG A 250 1.22 -4.83 -1.67
C ARG A 250 2.10 -3.63 -1.33
N LEU A 251 2.11 -2.60 -2.18
CA LEU A 251 2.83 -1.35 -1.92
C LEU A 251 2.34 -0.68 -0.64
N TRP A 252 1.03 -0.56 -0.50
CA TRP A 252 0.40 0.04 0.68
C TRP A 252 0.75 -0.72 1.97
N ARG A 253 0.70 -2.07 1.97
CA ARG A 253 1.12 -2.91 3.11
C ARG A 253 2.57 -2.68 3.49
N ALA A 254 3.44 -2.43 2.51
CA ALA A 254 4.84 -2.09 2.73
C ALA A 254 5.06 -0.61 3.12
N GLY A 255 3.98 0.17 3.30
CA GLY A 255 4.02 1.56 3.71
C GLY A 255 4.30 2.55 2.59
N MET A 256 4.06 2.16 1.34
CA MET A 256 4.28 3.00 0.16
C MET A 256 2.94 3.30 -0.53
N ARG A 257 2.62 4.58 -0.71
CA ARG A 257 1.41 5.03 -1.39
C ARG A 257 1.47 4.69 -2.89
N PRO A 258 0.49 3.97 -3.45
CA PRO A 258 0.38 3.78 -4.90
C PRO A 258 0.10 5.11 -5.62
N ILE A 259 0.65 5.26 -6.83
CA ILE A 259 0.52 6.49 -7.62
C ILE A 259 -0.02 6.18 -9.02
N ASN A 260 0.75 5.44 -9.81
CA ASN A 260 0.39 4.95 -11.14
C ASN A 260 1.27 3.76 -11.52
N ALA A 261 0.88 3.00 -12.53
CA ALA A 261 1.55 1.76 -12.89
C ALA A 261 3.07 1.90 -13.12
N LEU A 262 3.55 3.01 -13.66
CA LEU A 262 4.98 3.22 -13.94
C LEU A 262 5.78 3.38 -12.63
N VAL A 263 5.32 4.28 -11.77
CA VAL A 263 5.95 4.52 -10.46
C VAL A 263 5.79 3.30 -9.57
N ASP A 264 4.62 2.68 -9.57
CA ASP A 264 4.31 1.51 -8.74
C ASP A 264 5.17 0.30 -9.10
N ILE A 265 5.44 0.07 -10.41
CA ILE A 265 6.34 -1.00 -10.84
C ILE A 265 7.77 -0.76 -10.34
N THR A 266 8.30 0.47 -10.42
CA THR A 266 9.63 0.77 -9.91
C THR A 266 9.73 0.58 -8.40
N ASN A 267 8.72 1.03 -7.66
CA ASN A 267 8.62 0.84 -6.22
C ASN A 267 8.43 -0.63 -5.84
N TYR A 268 7.62 -1.37 -6.60
CA TYR A 268 7.43 -2.81 -6.39
C TYR A 268 8.75 -3.58 -6.57
N VAL A 269 9.50 -3.31 -7.64
CA VAL A 269 10.80 -3.94 -7.88
C VAL A 269 11.79 -3.61 -6.76
N MET A 270 11.85 -2.36 -6.33
CA MET A 270 12.70 -1.92 -5.23
C MET A 270 12.34 -2.66 -3.93
N LEU A 271 11.07 -2.71 -3.55
CA LEU A 271 10.62 -3.41 -2.34
C LEU A 271 10.71 -4.94 -2.45
N ALA A 272 10.65 -5.48 -3.66
CA ALA A 272 10.86 -6.91 -3.88
C ALA A 272 12.34 -7.31 -3.73
N THR A 273 13.27 -6.52 -4.28
CA THR A 273 14.66 -6.94 -4.49
C THR A 273 15.70 -6.18 -3.68
N GLY A 274 15.33 -5.02 -3.10
CA GLY A 274 16.26 -4.08 -2.51
C GLY A 274 17.01 -3.21 -3.53
N GLN A 275 16.69 -3.35 -4.84
CA GLN A 275 17.36 -2.62 -5.92
C GLN A 275 16.44 -1.49 -6.41
N PRO A 276 16.79 -0.21 -6.18
CA PRO A 276 16.08 0.92 -6.74
C PRO A 276 16.12 0.93 -8.26
N THR A 277 15.01 1.32 -8.88
CA THR A 277 14.88 1.56 -10.31
C THR A 277 14.29 2.95 -10.53
N HIS A 278 14.61 3.57 -11.67
CA HIS A 278 14.19 4.92 -11.98
C HIS A 278 13.48 4.93 -13.33
N ALA A 279 12.28 5.54 -13.37
CA ALA A 279 11.55 5.77 -14.61
C ALA A 279 11.71 7.23 -15.04
N PHE A 280 12.05 7.43 -16.29
CA PHE A 280 12.17 8.73 -16.92
C PHE A 280 11.22 8.82 -18.10
N ASP A 281 10.66 9.99 -18.32
CA ASP A 281 9.93 10.29 -19.55
C ASP A 281 10.91 10.44 -20.71
N SER A 282 10.85 9.56 -21.70
CA SER A 282 11.77 9.53 -22.83
C SER A 282 11.72 10.81 -23.67
N ASP A 283 10.57 11.50 -23.72
CA ASP A 283 10.44 12.76 -24.44
C ASP A 283 11.29 13.89 -23.84
N ASN A 284 11.64 13.77 -22.57
CA ASN A 284 12.52 14.69 -21.84
C ASN A 284 13.99 14.27 -21.87
N ILE A 285 14.31 13.09 -22.41
CA ILE A 285 15.70 12.59 -22.54
C ILE A 285 16.22 12.92 -23.94
N GLN A 286 17.36 13.62 -24.02
CA GLN A 286 18.02 13.94 -25.28
C GLN A 286 18.90 12.78 -25.79
N GLY A 287 18.38 11.55 -25.73
CA GLY A 287 19.04 10.33 -26.20
C GLY A 287 20.22 9.84 -25.33
N HIS A 288 20.57 10.53 -24.24
CA HIS A 288 21.76 10.25 -23.45
C HIS A 288 21.49 10.43 -21.94
N ILE A 289 21.84 9.42 -21.16
CA ILE A 289 21.86 9.47 -19.69
C ILE A 289 23.33 9.49 -19.23
N ILE A 290 23.70 10.48 -18.43
CA ILE A 290 25.06 10.63 -17.88
C ILE A 290 24.97 10.46 -16.36
N VAL A 291 25.62 9.43 -15.84
CA VAL A 291 25.79 9.19 -14.40
C VAL A 291 27.12 9.81 -13.99
N ARG A 292 27.08 10.91 -13.26
CA ARG A 292 28.23 11.70 -12.88
C ARG A 292 28.08 12.28 -11.48
N ARG A 293 29.16 12.81 -10.94
CA ARG A 293 29.08 13.66 -9.75
C ARG A 293 28.47 15.02 -10.07
N ALA A 294 27.86 15.61 -9.07
CA ALA A 294 27.39 16.98 -9.15
C ALA A 294 28.57 17.96 -9.30
N LYS A 295 28.30 19.15 -9.82
CA LYS A 295 29.23 20.27 -9.79
C LYS A 295 28.97 21.10 -8.53
N GLU A 296 30.02 21.71 -7.98
CA GLU A 296 29.92 22.59 -6.82
C GLU A 296 28.87 23.68 -7.04
N GLY A 297 27.88 23.75 -6.13
CA GLY A 297 26.79 24.72 -6.20
C GLY A 297 25.69 24.40 -7.22
N GLU A 298 25.71 23.22 -7.84
CA GLU A 298 24.63 22.76 -8.73
C GLU A 298 23.33 22.65 -7.94
N LYS A 299 22.22 23.09 -8.53
CA LYS A 299 20.90 23.05 -7.87
C LYS A 299 20.05 21.90 -8.37
N LEU A 300 19.38 21.23 -7.45
CA LEU A 300 18.43 20.17 -7.74
C LEU A 300 17.11 20.45 -7.03
N LEU A 301 16.04 20.57 -7.81
CA LEU A 301 14.68 20.64 -7.29
C LEU A 301 14.16 19.23 -7.00
N LEU A 302 13.88 18.92 -5.75
CA LEU A 302 13.34 17.63 -5.34
C LEU A 302 11.83 17.55 -5.64
N LEU A 303 11.31 16.31 -5.70
CA LEU A 303 9.86 16.04 -5.90
C LEU A 303 8.94 16.65 -4.83
N ASN A 304 9.47 16.92 -3.64
CA ASN A 304 8.75 17.61 -2.55
C ASN A 304 8.84 19.15 -2.61
N GLY A 305 9.36 19.70 -3.72
CA GLY A 305 9.49 21.13 -3.96
C GLY A 305 10.65 21.81 -3.24
N LYS A 306 11.56 21.06 -2.59
CA LYS A 306 12.75 21.64 -1.96
C LYS A 306 13.90 21.79 -2.96
N ASP A 307 14.50 22.95 -2.97
CA ASP A 307 15.77 23.20 -3.67
C ASP A 307 16.95 22.72 -2.81
N LEU A 308 17.79 21.85 -3.41
CA LEU A 308 19.08 21.48 -2.83
C LEU A 308 20.21 22.16 -3.60
N SER A 309 21.22 22.61 -2.86
CA SER A 309 22.53 22.97 -3.45
C SER A 309 23.45 21.77 -3.25
N LEU A 310 23.93 21.23 -4.33
CA LEU A 310 24.81 20.05 -4.35
C LEU A 310 26.27 20.48 -4.20
N SER A 311 27.07 19.60 -3.63
CA SER A 311 28.52 19.68 -3.58
C SER A 311 29.18 18.78 -4.63
N ALA A 312 30.46 18.92 -4.86
CA ALA A 312 31.22 18.05 -5.76
C ALA A 312 31.29 16.58 -5.26
N ASP A 313 30.92 16.32 -4.03
CA ASP A 313 30.91 14.97 -3.45
C ASP A 313 29.58 14.23 -3.63
N ASP A 314 28.53 14.92 -4.09
CA ASP A 314 27.18 14.36 -4.33
C ASP A 314 27.08 13.63 -5.68
#